data_f65d5996698f734a9d8f86fc51ead4d0
#
_entry.id   f65d5996698f734a9d8f86fc51ead4d0
#
_cell.length_a   1.000
_cell.length_b   1.000
_cell.length_c   1.000
_cell.angle_alpha   90.00
_cell.angle_beta   90.00
_cell.angle_gamma   90.00
#
_symmetry.space_group_name_H-M   'P 1'
#
loop_
_entity.id
_entity.type
_entity.pdbx_description
1 polymer ?
#
loop_
_entity_poly.entity_id
_entity_poly.type
_entity_poly.pdbx_seq_one_letter_code
_entity_poly.pdbx_strand_id
1 'polypeptide(L)'
;LIDNQYIHFRLAELQTEVEALRALTYQACEQHIAGQDATRLASMAKLKAGRLGREVTDACLQFWGGNGYMWDNPVSRAFRDVRLVSIGGGADEIMLGIICKLMGILPSKRRD
;
A
#
# COMPACT_ATOMS: atom_id res chain seq x y z
N LEU A 1 -4.57 -17.10 20.27
CA LEU A 1 -4.73 -16.67 18.87
C LEU A 1 -3.40 -16.65 18.13
N ILE A 2 -2.39 -16.04 18.73
CA ILE A 2 -1.07 -15.92 18.09
C ILE A 2 -0.39 -17.30 17.93
N ASP A 3 -0.81 -18.29 18.68
CA ASP A 3 -0.28 -19.65 18.56
C ASP A 3 -0.83 -20.39 17.33
N ASN A 4 -1.85 -19.84 16.67
CA ASN A 4 -2.40 -20.43 15.46
C ASN A 4 -1.43 -20.18 14.30
N GLN A 5 -0.96 -21.28 13.68
CA GLN A 5 0.04 -21.20 12.61
C GLN A 5 -0.41 -20.32 11.43
N TYR A 6 -1.67 -20.39 11.04
CA TYR A 6 -2.20 -19.57 9.97
C TYR A 6 -2.03 -18.08 10.30
N ILE A 7 -2.34 -17.69 11.53
CA ILE A 7 -2.29 -16.29 11.95
C ILE A 7 -0.85 -15.79 11.99
N HIS A 8 0.07 -16.52 12.64
CA HIS A 8 1.44 -16.00 12.71
C HIS A 8 2.17 -16.08 11.37
N PHE A 9 1.85 -17.03 10.51
CA PHE A 9 2.40 -17.05 9.16
C PHE A 9 1.89 -15.85 8.36
N ARG A 10 0.60 -15.55 8.46
CA ARG A 10 0.01 -14.40 7.77
C ARG A 10 0.62 -13.09 8.26
N LEU A 11 0.82 -12.94 9.56
CA LEU A 11 1.47 -11.75 10.11
C LEU A 11 2.90 -11.61 9.62
N ALA A 12 3.63 -12.71 9.49
CA ALA A 12 4.99 -12.69 8.95
C ALA A 12 5.01 -12.26 7.48
N GLU A 13 4.07 -12.74 6.67
CA GLU A 13 3.93 -12.30 5.28
C GLU A 13 3.67 -10.80 5.19
N LEU A 14 2.73 -10.32 6.00
CA LEU A 14 2.38 -8.90 6.00
C LEU A 14 3.54 -8.04 6.49
N GLN A 15 4.28 -8.50 7.51
CA GLN A 15 5.45 -7.76 8.00
C GLN A 15 6.53 -7.69 6.93
N THR A 16 6.72 -8.77 6.16
CA THR A 16 7.67 -8.77 5.05
C THR A 16 7.29 -7.72 4.00
N GLU A 17 6.00 -7.60 3.68
CA GLU A 17 5.52 -6.59 2.74
C GLU A 17 5.69 -5.18 3.28
N VAL A 18 5.48 -4.98 4.59
CA VAL A 18 5.69 -3.69 5.24
C VAL A 18 7.16 -3.27 5.13
N GLU A 19 8.08 -4.20 5.35
CA GLU A 19 9.50 -3.89 5.22
C GLU A 19 9.89 -3.56 3.79
N ALA A 20 9.31 -4.25 2.80
CA ALA A 20 9.54 -3.94 1.39
C ALA A 20 9.04 -2.54 1.05
N LEU A 21 7.86 -2.16 1.55
CA LEU A 21 7.31 -0.81 1.36
C LEU A 21 8.20 0.24 2.04
N ARG A 22 8.68 -0.05 3.24
CA ARG A 22 9.57 0.85 3.97
C ARG A 22 10.84 1.13 3.17
N ALA A 23 11.47 0.08 2.64
CA ALA A 23 12.68 0.21 1.83
C ALA A 23 12.43 1.03 0.57
N LEU A 24 11.32 0.78 -0.11
CA LEU A 24 10.93 1.54 -1.31
C LEU A 24 10.70 3.01 -0.98
N THR A 25 10.01 3.29 0.11
CA THR A 25 9.72 4.65 0.55
C THR A 25 11.00 5.41 0.88
N TYR A 26 11.92 4.79 1.61
CA TYR A 26 13.19 5.42 1.95
C TYR A 26 14.04 5.69 0.72
N GLN A 27 14.04 4.78 -0.25
CA GLN A 27 14.76 4.99 -1.50
C GLN A 27 14.21 6.19 -2.27
N ALA A 28 12.88 6.34 -2.31
CA ALA A 28 12.25 7.50 -2.92
C ALA A 28 12.64 8.80 -2.20
N CYS A 29 12.67 8.78 -0.87
CA CYS A 29 13.10 9.92 -0.07
C CYS A 29 14.55 10.31 -0.36
N GLU A 30 15.44 9.32 -0.44
CA GLU A 30 16.85 9.56 -0.74
C GLU A 30 17.04 10.20 -2.11
N GLN A 31 16.29 9.74 -3.12
CA GLN A 31 16.33 10.36 -4.44
C GLN A 31 15.88 11.81 -4.39
N HIS A 32 14.79 12.08 -3.67
CA HIS A 32 14.27 13.43 -3.54
C HIS A 32 15.28 14.36 -2.85
N ILE A 33 15.88 13.89 -1.76
CA ILE A 33 16.88 14.67 -1.02
C ILE A 33 18.11 14.96 -1.90
N ALA A 34 18.50 14.00 -2.75
CA ALA A 34 19.64 14.16 -3.65
C ALA A 34 19.32 15.04 -4.88
N GLY A 35 18.13 15.59 -4.98
CA GLY A 35 17.71 16.41 -6.11
C GLY A 35 17.38 15.62 -7.36
N GLN A 36 17.23 14.30 -7.25
CA GLN A 36 16.84 13.44 -8.37
C GLN A 36 15.31 13.37 -8.46
N ASP A 37 14.80 13.02 -9.64
CA ASP A 37 13.36 12.84 -9.84
C ASP A 37 12.91 11.52 -9.19
N ALA A 38 12.14 11.63 -8.12
CA ALA A 38 11.64 10.48 -7.37
C ALA A 38 10.23 10.05 -7.79
N THR A 39 9.67 10.63 -8.87
CA THR A 39 8.27 10.41 -9.23
C THR A 39 7.93 8.93 -9.39
N ARG A 40 8.77 8.15 -10.06
CA ARG A 40 8.53 6.73 -10.31
C ARG A 40 8.45 5.94 -8.99
N LEU A 41 9.46 6.08 -8.14
CA LEU A 41 9.49 5.34 -6.87
C LEU A 41 8.43 5.82 -5.90
N ALA A 42 8.17 7.14 -5.87
CA ALA A 42 7.12 7.70 -5.01
C ALA A 42 5.73 7.19 -5.44
N SER A 43 5.48 7.11 -6.74
CA SER A 43 4.21 6.58 -7.26
C SER A 43 4.05 5.11 -6.93
N MET A 44 5.12 4.32 -7.03
CA MET A 44 5.11 2.91 -6.64
C MET A 44 4.88 2.74 -5.14
N ALA A 45 5.52 3.56 -4.31
CA ALA A 45 5.35 3.52 -2.87
C ALA A 45 3.91 3.87 -2.48
N LYS A 46 3.34 4.88 -3.09
CA LYS A 46 1.95 5.30 -2.82
C LYS A 46 0.97 4.19 -3.22
N LEU A 47 1.15 3.58 -4.39
CA LEU A 47 0.33 2.47 -4.85
C LEU A 47 0.41 1.30 -3.88
N LYS A 48 1.62 0.90 -3.49
CA LYS A 48 1.84 -0.22 -2.58
C LYS A 48 1.28 0.09 -1.20
N ALA A 49 1.44 1.31 -0.71
CA ALA A 49 0.92 1.71 0.60
C ALA A 49 -0.60 1.58 0.66
N GLY A 50 -1.30 2.02 -0.37
CA GLY A 50 -2.75 1.91 -0.43
C GLY A 50 -3.23 0.46 -0.44
N ARG A 51 -2.60 -0.37 -1.25
CA ARG A 51 -2.96 -1.79 -1.36
C ARG A 51 -2.60 -2.56 -0.11
N LEU A 52 -1.40 -2.35 0.41
CA LEU A 52 -0.94 -3.06 1.61
C LEU A 52 -1.74 -2.63 2.84
N GLY A 53 -2.08 -1.35 2.94
CA GLY A 53 -2.92 -0.85 4.04
C GLY A 53 -4.26 -1.57 4.09
N ARG A 54 -4.90 -1.76 2.94
CA ARG A 54 -6.16 -2.52 2.87
C ARG A 54 -5.97 -3.97 3.28
N GLU A 55 -4.89 -4.59 2.83
CA GLU A 55 -4.61 -5.99 3.11
C GLU A 55 -4.31 -6.23 4.58
N VAL A 56 -3.49 -5.36 5.18
CA VAL A 56 -3.13 -5.47 6.60
C VAL A 56 -4.35 -5.23 7.49
N THR A 57 -5.12 -4.18 7.22
CA THR A 57 -6.27 -3.85 8.07
C THR A 57 -7.37 -4.89 7.93
N ASP A 58 -7.59 -5.42 6.73
CA ASP A 58 -8.56 -6.48 6.51
C ASP A 58 -8.18 -7.76 7.27
N ALA A 59 -6.92 -8.19 7.16
CA ALA A 59 -6.45 -9.39 7.84
C ALA A 59 -6.53 -9.23 9.37
N CYS A 60 -6.10 -8.10 9.88
CA CYS A 60 -6.13 -7.84 11.33
C CYS A 60 -7.56 -7.76 11.86
N LEU A 61 -8.47 -7.14 11.12
CA LEU A 61 -9.88 -7.10 11.50
C LEU A 61 -10.45 -8.52 11.57
N GLN A 62 -10.12 -9.35 10.60
CA GLN A 62 -10.58 -10.73 10.57
C GLN A 62 -10.07 -11.49 11.79
N PHE A 63 -8.79 -11.29 12.18
CA PHE A 63 -8.22 -11.96 13.35
C PHE A 63 -8.91 -11.55 14.65
N TRP A 64 -9.38 -10.30 14.74
CA TRP A 64 -10.14 -9.82 15.90
C TRP A 64 -11.58 -10.36 15.94
N GLY A 65 -12.07 -10.88 14.81
CA GLY A 65 -13.45 -11.38 14.73
C GLY A 65 -14.48 -10.27 14.96
N GLY A 66 -15.55 -10.59 15.67
CA GLY A 66 -16.62 -9.62 15.94
C GLY A 66 -16.14 -8.36 16.65
N ASN A 67 -15.15 -8.49 17.54
CA ASN A 67 -14.57 -7.33 18.21
C ASN A 67 -13.87 -6.38 17.24
N GLY A 68 -13.31 -6.91 16.14
CA GLY A 68 -12.71 -6.09 15.11
C GLY A 68 -13.70 -5.23 14.34
N TYR A 69 -14.95 -5.64 14.29
CA TYR A 69 -16.01 -4.90 13.62
C TYR A 69 -16.53 -3.71 14.44
N MET A 70 -16.34 -3.74 15.75
CA MET A 70 -16.89 -2.73 16.64
C MET A 70 -16.12 -1.42 16.54
N TRP A 71 -16.83 -0.30 16.62
CA TRP A 71 -16.22 1.04 16.48
C TRP A 71 -15.21 1.38 17.57
N ASP A 72 -15.31 0.78 18.75
CA ASP A 72 -14.36 1.04 19.84
C ASP A 72 -13.02 0.33 19.62
N ASN A 73 -12.93 -0.60 18.66
CA ASN A 73 -11.67 -1.25 18.32
C ASN A 73 -10.92 -0.41 17.28
N PRO A 74 -9.65 -0.05 17.57
CA PRO A 74 -8.87 0.76 16.61
C PRO A 74 -8.75 0.15 15.22
N VAL A 75 -8.77 -1.19 15.09
CA VAL A 75 -8.65 -1.83 13.77
C VAL A 75 -9.88 -1.55 12.90
N SER A 76 -11.06 -1.42 13.49
CA SER A 76 -12.28 -1.06 12.76
C SER A 76 -12.13 0.31 12.11
N ARG A 77 -11.64 1.29 12.87
CA ARG A 77 -11.42 2.65 12.36
C ARG A 77 -10.30 2.68 11.34
N ALA A 78 -9.20 1.96 11.59
CA ALA A 78 -8.08 1.88 10.65
C ALA A 78 -8.51 1.25 9.32
N PHE A 79 -9.32 0.20 9.38
CA PHE A 79 -9.86 -0.45 8.17
C PHE A 79 -10.60 0.54 7.30
N ARG A 80 -11.43 1.37 7.91
CA ARG A 80 -12.19 2.40 7.19
C ARG A 80 -11.28 3.51 6.66
N ASP A 81 -10.41 4.04 7.52
CA ASP A 81 -9.64 5.25 7.22
C ASP A 81 -8.54 4.97 6.21
N VAL A 82 -7.88 3.84 6.31
CA VAL A 82 -6.77 3.46 5.41
C VAL A 82 -7.27 3.24 3.98
N ARG A 83 -8.55 2.90 3.81
CA ARG A 83 -9.14 2.70 2.48
C ARG A 83 -8.96 3.94 1.60
N LEU A 84 -8.95 5.11 2.20
CA LEU A 84 -8.79 6.37 1.47
C LEU A 84 -7.44 6.48 0.76
N VAL A 85 -6.39 5.80 1.23
CA VAL A 85 -5.05 5.91 0.65
C VAL A 85 -5.02 5.42 -0.80
N SER A 86 -5.91 4.50 -1.18
CA SER A 86 -6.03 4.04 -2.56
C SER A 86 -6.89 4.96 -3.44
N ILE A 87 -7.49 6.00 -2.85
CA ILE A 87 -8.45 6.87 -3.54
C ILE A 87 -7.96 8.32 -3.54
N GLY A 88 -7.54 8.84 -2.37
CA GLY A 88 -7.16 10.22 -2.19
C GLY A 88 -5.72 10.51 -2.57
N GLY A 89 -5.46 11.72 -3.06
CA GLY A 89 -4.10 12.13 -3.41
C GLY A 89 -3.53 11.44 -4.65
N GLY A 90 -4.39 10.89 -5.47
CA GLY A 90 -4.08 10.05 -6.62
C GLY A 90 -4.54 8.62 -6.37
N ALA A 91 -5.62 8.23 -7.04
CA ALA A 91 -6.14 6.86 -6.93
C ALA A 91 -5.13 5.85 -7.45
N ASP A 92 -5.30 4.58 -7.10
CA ASP A 92 -4.42 3.50 -7.58
C ASP A 92 -4.28 3.54 -9.10
N GLU A 93 -5.38 3.77 -9.82
CA GLU A 93 -5.38 3.80 -11.29
C GLU A 93 -4.53 4.95 -11.82
N ILE A 94 -4.52 6.09 -11.14
CA ILE A 94 -3.69 7.23 -11.49
C ILE A 94 -2.21 6.91 -11.25
N MET A 95 -1.90 6.26 -10.12
CA MET A 95 -0.52 5.84 -9.82
C MET A 95 -0.02 4.84 -10.86
N LEU A 96 -0.86 3.88 -11.24
CA LEU A 96 -0.52 2.91 -12.27
C LEU A 96 -0.27 3.58 -13.62
N GLY A 97 -1.10 4.57 -13.97
CA GLY A 97 -0.90 5.35 -15.21
C GLY A 97 0.43 6.08 -15.23
N ILE A 98 0.81 6.71 -14.12
CA ILE A 98 2.09 7.41 -14.01
C ILE A 98 3.25 6.43 -14.15
N ILE A 99 3.18 5.29 -13.46
CA ILE A 99 4.21 4.26 -13.53
C ILE A 99 4.37 3.73 -14.96
N CYS A 100 3.25 3.43 -15.62
CA CYS A 100 3.26 2.97 -17.02
C CYS A 100 3.89 3.99 -17.94
N LYS A 101 3.56 5.26 -17.75
CA LYS A 101 4.13 6.35 -18.55
C LYS A 101 5.65 6.39 -18.39
N LEU A 102 6.14 6.29 -17.16
CA LEU A 102 7.58 6.35 -16.88
C LEU A 102 8.31 5.10 -17.34
N MET A 103 7.61 3.96 -17.46
CA MET A 103 8.16 2.75 -18.03
C MET A 103 8.15 2.76 -19.57
N GLY A 104 7.45 3.72 -20.17
CA GLY A 104 7.34 3.80 -21.63
C GLY A 104 6.44 2.78 -22.27
N ILE A 105 5.46 2.26 -21.55
CA ILE A 105 4.59 1.18 -22.05
C ILE A 105 3.16 1.63 -22.35
N LEU A 106 2.87 2.92 -22.20
CA LEU A 106 1.55 3.43 -22.57
C LEU A 106 1.39 3.45 -24.09
N PRO A 107 0.17 3.22 -24.60
CA PRO A 107 -0.09 3.32 -26.04
C PRO A 107 0.24 4.72 -26.55
N SER A 108 0.81 4.78 -27.76
CA SER A 108 1.08 6.06 -28.42
C SER A 108 -0.24 6.70 -28.88
N LYS A 109 -0.35 8.03 -28.72
CA LYS A 109 -1.50 8.78 -29.22
C LYS A 109 -1.55 8.79 -30.77
N ARG A 110 -0.44 8.47 -31.41
CA ARG A 110 -0.33 8.46 -32.88
C ARG A 110 -0.48 7.07 -33.47
N ARG A 111 -1.05 6.19 -32.71
CA ARG A 111 -1.31 4.83 -33.20
C ARG A 111 -2.61 4.87 -34.00
N ASP A 112 -2.49 4.79 -35.28
CA ASP A 112 -3.61 4.76 -36.21
C ASP A 112 -3.84 3.35 -36.74
#